data_0c1dc10a27535df7df134eeee77324f7
#
_entry.id   0c1dc10a27535df7df134eeee77324f7
#
_cell.length_a   1.000
_cell.length_b   1.000
_cell.length_c   1.000
_cell.angle_alpha   90.00
_cell.angle_beta   90.00
_cell.angle_gamma   90.00
#
_symmetry.space_group_name_H-M   'P 1'
#
loop_
_entity.id
_entity.type
_entity.pdbx_description
1 polymer ?
#
loop_
_entity_poly.entity_id
_entity_poly.type
_entity_poly.pdbx_seq_one_letter_code
_entity_poly.pdbx_strand_id
1 'polypeptide(L)'
;IVHEDHKLPVVAVNVWYHVGSKDEEMGKTGFAHLFEHLMFNGTEHYNNEYFGPFQKVGATNMNGTTNNDRTNYFENVPTTALELALWMESDRMGHLLGVVNQEKLDEQRGVVQNEKRQGENRPYGRVFLQAAKSTFPTGHPYSWTTIGSMEDLNAATLDDVRKWFNTYYGPNNAVIVLAGDINLETAKVLATKYFGDIPAGPTPLKKKRWIAKRTGQKREIMYDRVPNTRIHKVWNTPELGSLEGVHLDLIATLLAGGKNSYLYQKLV
;
A
#
# COMPACT_ATOMS: atom_id res chain seq x y z
N ILE A 1 -10.67 14.30 4.96
CA ILE A 1 -9.80 15.02 5.92
C ILE A 1 -9.20 16.19 5.19
N VAL A 2 -9.23 17.40 5.79
CA VAL A 2 -8.65 18.61 5.23
C VAL A 2 -7.66 19.20 6.23
N HIS A 3 -6.48 19.57 5.75
CA HIS A 3 -5.47 20.32 6.50
C HIS A 3 -5.09 21.58 5.72
N GLU A 4 -5.46 22.74 6.25
CA GLU A 4 -5.23 24.05 5.61
C GLU A 4 -3.82 24.57 5.90
N ASP A 5 -3.03 24.81 4.87
CA ASP A 5 -1.73 25.51 4.95
C ASP A 5 -1.50 26.31 3.66
N HIS A 6 -1.64 27.63 3.75
CA HIS A 6 -1.59 28.58 2.63
C HIS A 6 -0.19 29.14 2.36
N LYS A 7 0.87 28.52 2.87
CA LYS A 7 2.25 29.03 2.67
C LYS A 7 2.77 28.83 1.25
N LEU A 8 2.30 27.80 0.55
CA LEU A 8 2.68 27.49 -0.83
C LEU A 8 1.43 27.16 -1.64
N PRO A 9 1.35 27.53 -2.93
CA PRO A 9 0.20 27.26 -3.79
C PRO A 9 0.17 25.81 -4.29
N VAL A 10 0.22 24.85 -3.37
CA VAL A 10 0.21 23.40 -3.65
C VAL A 10 -0.76 22.70 -2.71
N VAL A 11 -1.35 21.60 -3.20
CA VAL A 11 -2.18 20.70 -2.42
C VAL A 11 -1.66 19.28 -2.57
N ALA A 12 -1.43 18.63 -1.46
CA ALA A 12 -1.22 17.18 -1.41
C ALA A 12 -2.58 16.49 -1.43
N VAL A 13 -2.79 15.61 -2.39
CA VAL A 13 -3.96 14.76 -2.52
C VAL A 13 -3.54 13.33 -2.16
N ASN A 14 -4.29 12.66 -1.29
CA ASN A 14 -4.04 11.28 -0.93
C ASN A 14 -5.37 10.53 -0.78
N VAL A 15 -5.58 9.53 -1.60
CA VAL A 15 -6.73 8.62 -1.50
C VAL A 15 -6.25 7.31 -0.87
N TRP A 16 -6.76 7.03 0.31
CA TRP A 16 -6.41 5.88 1.14
C TRP A 16 -7.55 4.88 1.17
N TYR A 17 -7.29 3.65 0.71
CA TYR A 17 -8.22 2.53 0.78
C TYR A 17 -7.84 1.60 1.93
N HIS A 18 -8.83 1.21 2.73
CA HIS A 18 -8.67 0.27 3.85
C HIS A 18 -8.61 -1.18 3.36
N VAL A 19 -7.67 -1.47 2.49
CA VAL A 19 -7.42 -2.79 1.91
C VAL A 19 -5.94 -2.99 1.67
N GLY A 20 -5.42 -4.15 2.02
CA GLY A 20 -4.02 -4.50 1.81
C GLY A 20 -3.84 -6.01 1.73
N SER A 21 -2.60 -6.49 1.80
CA SER A 21 -2.34 -7.93 1.64
C SER A 21 -2.95 -8.80 2.75
N LYS A 22 -3.32 -8.23 3.91
CA LYS A 22 -4.07 -8.96 4.95
C LYS A 22 -5.45 -9.42 4.48
N ASP A 23 -6.04 -8.74 3.51
CA ASP A 23 -7.39 -9.00 3.01
C ASP A 23 -7.41 -10.08 1.93
N GLU A 24 -6.25 -10.49 1.45
CA GLU A 24 -6.07 -11.60 0.51
C GLU A 24 -6.49 -12.94 1.11
N GLU A 25 -6.87 -13.86 0.24
CA GLU A 25 -7.11 -15.26 0.57
C GLU A 25 -5.84 -16.09 0.31
N MET A 26 -5.66 -17.18 1.04
CA MET A 26 -4.60 -18.16 0.73
C MET A 26 -4.79 -18.70 -0.69
N GLY A 27 -3.69 -18.76 -1.45
CA GLY A 27 -3.72 -19.09 -2.88
C GLY A 27 -3.94 -17.88 -3.81
N LYS A 28 -4.03 -16.66 -3.24
CA LYS A 28 -4.17 -15.39 -3.97
C LYS A 28 -3.30 -14.28 -3.37
N THR A 29 -2.15 -14.64 -2.83
CA THR A 29 -1.21 -13.69 -2.22
C THR A 29 -0.50 -12.85 -3.29
N GLY A 30 -0.25 -11.58 -2.99
CA GLY A 30 0.32 -10.60 -3.91
C GLY A 30 -0.72 -9.86 -4.75
N PHE A 31 -2.00 -10.19 -4.57
CA PHE A 31 -3.07 -9.63 -5.38
C PHE A 31 -3.33 -8.15 -5.07
N ALA A 32 -3.22 -7.73 -3.81
CA ALA A 32 -3.37 -6.33 -3.42
C ALA A 32 -2.34 -5.42 -4.10
N HIS A 33 -1.10 -5.88 -4.21
CA HIS A 33 -0.03 -5.16 -4.90
C HIS A 33 -0.19 -5.20 -6.43
N LEU A 34 -0.55 -6.35 -7.00
CA LEU A 34 -0.88 -6.44 -8.43
C LEU A 34 -2.02 -5.48 -8.79
N PHE A 35 -3.03 -5.37 -7.91
CA PHE A 35 -4.14 -4.46 -8.12
C PHE A 35 -3.71 -2.98 -8.02
N GLU A 36 -2.78 -2.62 -7.14
CA GLU A 36 -2.16 -1.29 -7.12
C GLU A 36 -1.61 -0.92 -8.50
N HIS A 37 -0.85 -1.83 -9.15
CA HIS A 37 -0.32 -1.62 -10.49
C HIS A 37 -1.42 -1.43 -11.53
N LEU A 38 -2.50 -2.22 -11.48
CA LEU A 38 -3.63 -2.08 -12.41
C LEU A 38 -4.29 -0.70 -12.32
N MET A 39 -4.31 -0.09 -11.15
CA MET A 39 -4.87 1.24 -10.92
C MET A 39 -4.12 2.37 -11.67
N PHE A 40 -2.93 2.12 -12.21
CA PHE A 40 -2.17 3.08 -13.02
C PHE A 40 -2.33 2.86 -14.53
N ASN A 41 -3.09 1.85 -14.97
CA ASN A 41 -3.20 1.47 -16.38
C ASN A 41 -4.39 2.10 -17.11
N GLY A 42 -4.80 3.29 -16.69
CA GLY A 42 -5.90 4.04 -17.30
C GLY A 42 -7.28 3.74 -16.70
N THR A 43 -8.24 4.54 -17.11
CA THR A 43 -9.64 4.51 -16.67
C THR A 43 -10.55 4.63 -17.88
N GLU A 44 -11.86 4.51 -17.72
CA GLU A 44 -12.81 4.58 -18.86
C GLU A 44 -12.77 5.93 -19.60
N HIS A 45 -12.54 7.04 -18.87
CA HIS A 45 -12.50 8.37 -19.47
C HIS A 45 -11.07 8.84 -19.79
N TYR A 46 -10.05 8.16 -19.24
CA TYR A 46 -8.65 8.40 -19.56
C TYR A 46 -7.88 7.08 -19.65
N ASN A 47 -8.08 6.36 -20.76
CA ASN A 47 -7.44 5.07 -20.99
C ASN A 47 -6.00 5.22 -21.54
N ASN A 48 -5.12 5.84 -20.78
CA ASN A 48 -3.72 6.08 -21.10
C ASN A 48 -2.85 6.01 -19.85
N GLU A 49 -1.54 6.25 -19.97
CA GLU A 49 -0.61 6.31 -18.88
C GLU A 49 -1.05 7.36 -17.83
N TYR A 50 -1.22 6.91 -16.58
CA TYR A 50 -1.91 7.68 -15.54
C TYR A 50 -1.17 8.96 -15.13
N PHE A 51 0.17 8.93 -15.11
CA PHE A 51 0.97 10.08 -14.65
C PHE A 51 1.12 11.19 -15.70
N GLY A 52 0.82 10.93 -16.97
CA GLY A 52 0.99 11.88 -18.06
C GLY A 52 0.32 13.24 -17.83
N PRO A 53 -0.98 13.31 -17.48
CA PRO A 53 -1.66 14.56 -17.16
C PRO A 53 -1.03 15.31 -15.98
N PHE A 54 -0.63 14.59 -14.94
CA PHE A 54 0.00 15.15 -13.74
C PHE A 54 1.38 15.77 -14.04
N GLN A 55 2.19 15.09 -14.85
CA GLN A 55 3.50 15.62 -15.27
C GLN A 55 3.37 16.95 -16.02
N LYS A 56 2.35 17.07 -16.90
CA LYS A 56 2.09 18.30 -17.67
C LYS A 56 1.73 19.50 -16.82
N VAL A 57 1.13 19.30 -15.67
CA VAL A 57 0.75 20.37 -14.74
C VAL A 57 1.78 20.61 -13.64
N GLY A 58 2.93 19.93 -13.68
CA GLY A 58 4.01 20.08 -12.70
C GLY A 58 3.73 19.41 -11.36
N ALA A 59 2.92 18.36 -11.34
CA ALA A 59 2.74 17.55 -10.14
C ALA A 59 4.04 16.87 -9.70
N THR A 60 4.19 16.66 -8.42
CA THR A 60 5.34 16.01 -7.81
C THR A 60 4.90 14.93 -6.81
N ASN A 61 5.83 14.09 -6.39
CA ASN A 61 5.58 13.05 -5.38
C ASN A 61 4.39 12.13 -5.73
N MET A 62 4.24 11.82 -7.00
CA MET A 62 3.17 10.93 -7.50
C MET A 62 3.57 9.48 -7.29
N ASN A 63 2.71 8.70 -6.61
CA ASN A 63 2.94 7.26 -6.42
C ASN A 63 1.70 6.53 -5.89
N GLY A 64 1.78 5.22 -5.84
CA GLY A 64 0.93 4.34 -5.03
C GLY A 64 1.79 3.51 -4.09
N THR A 65 1.22 3.05 -3.01
CA THR A 65 1.87 2.09 -2.11
C THR A 65 0.87 1.12 -1.51
N THR A 66 1.28 -0.13 -1.37
CA THR A 66 0.51 -1.18 -0.69
C THR A 66 1.33 -1.79 0.45
N ASN A 67 0.69 -2.00 1.59
CA ASN A 67 1.24 -2.81 2.66
C ASN A 67 0.22 -3.86 3.15
N ASN A 68 0.44 -4.43 4.31
CA ASN A 68 -0.47 -5.43 4.85
C ASN A 68 -1.89 -4.87 5.10
N ASP A 69 -2.02 -3.60 5.45
CA ASP A 69 -3.26 -3.03 6.00
C ASP A 69 -3.97 -2.04 5.09
N ARG A 70 -3.25 -1.44 4.14
CA ARG A 70 -3.77 -0.35 3.31
C ARG A 70 -3.13 -0.30 1.94
N THR A 71 -3.86 0.33 1.00
CA THR A 71 -3.35 0.78 -0.30
C THR A 71 -3.69 2.27 -0.43
N ASN A 72 -2.73 3.11 -0.83
CA ASN A 72 -3.00 4.51 -1.07
C ASN A 72 -2.32 5.01 -2.34
N TYR A 73 -2.90 6.07 -2.89
CA TYR A 73 -2.41 6.78 -4.07
C TYR A 73 -2.30 8.24 -3.70
N PHE A 74 -1.24 8.90 -4.15
CA PHE A 74 -1.00 10.27 -3.76
C PHE A 74 -0.18 11.04 -4.79
N GLU A 75 -0.40 12.34 -4.81
CA GLU A 75 0.32 13.33 -5.58
C GLU A 75 0.31 14.70 -4.89
N ASN A 76 1.30 15.52 -5.20
CA ASN A 76 1.29 16.94 -4.87
C ASN A 76 1.06 17.73 -6.15
N VAL A 77 0.02 18.54 -6.17
CA VAL A 77 -0.36 19.32 -7.35
C VAL A 77 -0.37 20.82 -7.04
N PRO A 78 -0.04 21.69 -8.01
CA PRO A 78 -0.36 23.11 -7.91
C PRO A 78 -1.87 23.29 -7.67
N THR A 79 -2.27 24.33 -6.93
CA THR A 79 -3.70 24.61 -6.65
C THR A 79 -4.57 24.68 -7.91
N THR A 80 -4.00 25.19 -9.02
CA THR A 80 -4.65 25.26 -10.33
C THR A 80 -4.94 23.89 -10.96
N ALA A 81 -4.29 22.84 -10.50
CA ALA A 81 -4.46 21.47 -10.99
C ALA A 81 -5.22 20.56 -10.00
N LEU A 82 -5.73 21.09 -8.89
CA LEU A 82 -6.46 20.30 -7.88
C LEU A 82 -7.69 19.60 -8.48
N GLU A 83 -8.45 20.28 -9.32
CA GLU A 83 -9.62 19.66 -9.97
C GLU A 83 -9.24 18.54 -10.91
N LEU A 84 -8.11 18.64 -11.61
CA LEU A 84 -7.57 17.54 -12.42
C LEU A 84 -7.24 16.33 -11.54
N ALA A 85 -6.57 16.55 -10.41
CA ALA A 85 -6.22 15.45 -9.49
C ALA A 85 -7.48 14.76 -8.94
N LEU A 86 -8.45 15.51 -8.47
CA LEU A 86 -9.70 14.94 -7.94
C LEU A 86 -10.51 14.22 -9.01
N TRP A 87 -10.52 14.74 -10.24
CA TRP A 87 -11.16 14.06 -11.37
C TRP A 87 -10.46 12.73 -11.69
N MET A 88 -9.14 12.72 -11.81
CA MET A 88 -8.36 11.50 -12.09
C MET A 88 -8.57 10.45 -11.00
N GLU A 89 -8.53 10.85 -9.73
CA GLU A 89 -8.74 9.96 -8.59
C GLU A 89 -10.19 9.42 -8.54
N SER A 90 -11.19 10.25 -8.82
CA SER A 90 -12.59 9.83 -8.85
C SER A 90 -12.88 8.90 -10.03
N ASP A 91 -12.30 9.17 -11.20
CA ASP A 91 -12.45 8.32 -12.39
C ASP A 91 -11.83 6.94 -12.14
N ARG A 92 -10.66 6.88 -11.50
CA ARG A 92 -10.05 5.64 -11.06
C ARG A 92 -10.90 4.88 -10.02
N MET A 93 -11.55 5.58 -9.09
CA MET A 93 -12.42 4.97 -8.09
C MET A 93 -13.73 4.44 -8.69
N GLY A 94 -14.32 5.15 -9.63
CA GLY A 94 -15.65 4.84 -10.18
C GLY A 94 -15.63 4.07 -11.51
N HIS A 95 -14.58 4.24 -12.33
CA HIS A 95 -14.59 3.87 -13.75
C HIS A 95 -13.32 3.12 -14.19
N LEU A 96 -12.81 2.22 -13.36
CA LEU A 96 -11.63 1.42 -13.68
C LEU A 96 -11.96 0.18 -14.51
N LEU A 97 -13.02 -0.55 -14.14
CA LEU A 97 -13.25 -1.92 -14.64
C LEU A 97 -13.52 -2.02 -16.13
N GLY A 98 -14.07 -0.97 -16.74
CA GLY A 98 -14.39 -0.96 -18.17
C GLY A 98 -13.16 -1.04 -19.09
N VAL A 99 -11.98 -0.70 -18.59
CA VAL A 99 -10.73 -0.73 -19.37
C VAL A 99 -9.77 -1.84 -18.95
N VAL A 100 -10.03 -2.54 -17.83
CA VAL A 100 -9.20 -3.67 -17.40
C VAL A 100 -9.55 -4.90 -18.23
N ASN A 101 -8.58 -5.39 -18.98
CA ASN A 101 -8.69 -6.57 -19.81
C ASN A 101 -7.56 -7.57 -19.51
N GLN A 102 -7.56 -8.70 -20.22
CA GLN A 102 -6.57 -9.76 -20.01
C GLN A 102 -5.14 -9.28 -20.33
N GLU A 103 -4.98 -8.46 -21.36
CA GLU A 103 -3.66 -7.94 -21.77
C GLU A 103 -3.03 -7.09 -20.65
N LYS A 104 -3.79 -6.14 -20.10
CA LYS A 104 -3.34 -5.30 -18.97
C LYS A 104 -3.04 -6.13 -17.71
N LEU A 105 -3.88 -7.11 -17.42
CA LEU A 105 -3.64 -8.01 -16.30
C LEU A 105 -2.35 -8.80 -16.47
N ASP A 106 -2.11 -9.36 -17.66
CA ASP A 106 -0.91 -10.15 -17.95
C ASP A 106 0.36 -9.29 -17.97
N GLU A 107 0.28 -8.06 -18.48
CA GLU A 107 1.35 -7.08 -18.45
C GLU A 107 1.76 -6.77 -16.99
N GLN A 108 0.80 -6.34 -16.16
CA GLN A 108 1.10 -5.95 -14.78
C GLN A 108 1.50 -7.14 -13.91
N ARG A 109 0.95 -8.32 -14.17
CA ARG A 109 1.46 -9.58 -13.57
C ARG A 109 2.94 -9.77 -13.88
N GLY A 110 3.35 -9.56 -15.13
CA GLY A 110 4.75 -9.64 -15.56
C GLY A 110 5.64 -8.65 -14.82
N VAL A 111 5.17 -7.40 -14.63
CA VAL A 111 5.88 -6.35 -13.88
C VAL A 111 6.09 -6.77 -12.43
N VAL A 112 5.02 -7.15 -11.72
CA VAL A 112 5.09 -7.57 -10.30
C VAL A 112 5.98 -8.80 -10.12
N GLN A 113 5.92 -9.77 -11.04
CA GLN A 113 6.81 -10.93 -11.01
C GLN A 113 8.28 -10.54 -11.19
N ASN A 114 8.58 -9.56 -12.05
CA ASN A 114 9.94 -9.05 -12.22
C ASN A 114 10.44 -8.33 -10.97
N GLU A 115 9.61 -7.51 -10.34
CA GLU A 115 9.93 -6.87 -9.06
C GLU A 115 10.24 -7.90 -7.97
N LYS A 116 9.42 -8.95 -7.89
CA LYS A 116 9.66 -10.05 -6.96
C LYS A 116 11.01 -10.71 -7.22
N ARG A 117 11.31 -11.10 -8.47
CA ARG A 117 12.62 -11.70 -8.83
C ARG A 117 13.78 -10.77 -8.48
N GLN A 118 13.66 -9.48 -8.81
CA GLN A 118 14.68 -8.48 -8.48
C GLN A 118 14.85 -8.32 -6.97
N GLY A 119 13.77 -8.27 -6.22
CA GLY A 119 13.78 -8.18 -4.76
C GLY A 119 14.45 -9.39 -4.11
N GLU A 120 14.10 -10.61 -4.53
CA GLU A 120 14.64 -11.86 -4.00
C GLU A 120 16.12 -12.11 -4.40
N ASN A 121 16.54 -11.59 -5.55
CA ASN A 121 17.92 -11.70 -6.03
C ASN A 121 18.90 -10.70 -5.38
N ARG A 122 18.39 -9.70 -4.67
CA ARG A 122 19.24 -8.79 -3.91
C ARG A 122 19.84 -9.50 -2.69
N PRO A 123 21.07 -9.16 -2.28
CA PRO A 123 21.63 -9.65 -1.03
C PRO A 123 20.63 -9.49 0.12
N TYR A 124 20.37 -10.55 0.87
CA TYR A 124 19.37 -10.63 1.97
C TYR A 124 17.92 -10.49 1.54
N GLY A 125 17.57 -10.48 0.25
CA GLY A 125 16.23 -10.18 -0.27
C GLY A 125 15.13 -11.10 0.24
N ARG A 126 15.44 -12.35 0.58
CA ARG A 126 14.49 -13.36 1.07
C ARG A 126 14.23 -13.31 2.59
N VAL A 127 14.93 -12.45 3.32
CA VAL A 127 14.87 -12.41 4.79
C VAL A 127 13.48 -12.02 5.28
N PHE A 128 12.83 -11.02 4.65
CA PHE A 128 11.51 -10.57 5.08
C PHE A 128 10.42 -11.64 4.90
N LEU A 129 10.46 -12.39 3.81
CA LEU A 129 9.55 -13.52 3.61
C LEU A 129 9.77 -14.60 4.68
N GLN A 130 11.02 -14.94 4.97
CA GLN A 130 11.34 -15.92 6.01
C GLN A 130 10.93 -15.42 7.40
N ALA A 131 11.16 -14.13 7.69
CA ALA A 131 10.74 -13.51 8.94
C ALA A 131 9.22 -13.59 9.12
N ALA A 132 8.43 -13.25 8.11
CA ALA A 132 6.98 -13.35 8.14
C ALA A 132 6.52 -14.78 8.44
N LYS A 133 7.01 -15.77 7.68
CA LYS A 133 6.69 -17.20 7.87
C LYS A 133 7.12 -17.74 9.23
N SER A 134 8.19 -17.21 9.80
CA SER A 134 8.71 -17.65 11.10
C SER A 134 8.05 -16.95 12.27
N THR A 135 7.49 -15.77 12.08
CA THR A 135 6.92 -14.92 13.14
C THR A 135 5.41 -15.14 13.29
N PHE A 136 4.73 -15.42 12.19
CA PHE A 136 3.27 -15.62 12.18
C PHE A 136 2.91 -17.07 11.87
N PRO A 137 1.86 -17.62 12.49
CA PRO A 137 1.38 -18.97 12.18
C PRO A 137 0.82 -19.04 10.76
N THR A 138 0.85 -20.23 10.16
CA THR A 138 0.26 -20.48 8.83
C THR A 138 -1.20 -20.03 8.78
N GLY A 139 -1.56 -19.30 7.74
CA GLY A 139 -2.90 -18.71 7.56
C GLY A 139 -3.14 -17.40 8.31
N HIS A 140 -2.20 -16.95 9.12
CA HIS A 140 -2.26 -15.59 9.66
C HIS A 140 -2.10 -14.58 8.52
N PRO A 141 -2.91 -13.49 8.46
CA PRO A 141 -2.84 -12.50 7.38
C PRO A 141 -1.48 -11.84 7.15
N TYR A 142 -0.57 -11.92 8.11
CA TYR A 142 0.80 -11.41 8.01
C TYR A 142 1.86 -12.50 7.79
N SER A 143 1.44 -13.76 7.53
CA SER A 143 2.38 -14.86 7.27
C SER A 143 2.94 -14.88 5.84
N TRP A 144 2.46 -13.99 4.97
CA TRP A 144 3.00 -13.74 3.61
C TRP A 144 3.38 -12.28 3.43
N THR A 145 4.13 -12.01 2.38
CA THR A 145 4.55 -10.64 2.02
C THR A 145 3.58 -10.04 1.02
N THR A 146 3.53 -8.71 0.96
CA THR A 146 2.69 -7.95 0.02
C THR A 146 2.96 -8.30 -1.45
N ILE A 147 4.20 -8.69 -1.80
CA ILE A 147 4.54 -9.13 -3.16
C ILE A 147 3.98 -10.53 -3.50
N GLY A 148 3.58 -11.34 -2.53
CA GLY A 148 2.98 -12.65 -2.70
C GLY A 148 3.88 -13.75 -3.24
N SER A 149 3.26 -14.83 -3.75
CA SER A 149 3.94 -15.95 -4.40
C SER A 149 3.84 -15.88 -5.92
N MET A 150 4.77 -16.52 -6.64
CA MET A 150 4.71 -16.59 -8.11
C MET A 150 3.52 -17.42 -8.59
N GLU A 151 3.20 -18.48 -7.85
CA GLU A 151 2.08 -19.38 -8.13
C GLU A 151 0.75 -18.62 -8.04
N ASP A 152 0.57 -17.86 -6.96
CA ASP A 152 -0.66 -17.11 -6.72
C ASP A 152 -0.83 -15.96 -7.74
N LEU A 153 0.26 -15.26 -8.08
CA LEU A 153 0.24 -14.23 -9.12
C LEU A 153 -0.15 -14.81 -10.50
N ASN A 154 0.34 -16.01 -10.83
CA ASN A 154 -0.05 -16.69 -12.07
C ASN A 154 -1.53 -17.11 -12.07
N ALA A 155 -2.08 -17.43 -10.92
CA ALA A 155 -3.48 -17.84 -10.77
C ALA A 155 -4.48 -16.68 -10.78
N ALA A 156 -4.03 -15.41 -10.71
CA ALA A 156 -4.89 -14.24 -10.71
C ALA A 156 -5.70 -14.12 -12.01
N THR A 157 -7.00 -13.90 -11.91
CA THR A 157 -7.95 -13.80 -13.02
C THR A 157 -8.64 -12.44 -13.10
N LEU A 158 -9.26 -12.13 -14.23
CA LEU A 158 -10.10 -10.92 -14.36
C LEU A 158 -11.30 -10.92 -13.40
N ASP A 159 -11.83 -12.08 -13.07
CA ASP A 159 -12.94 -12.17 -12.11
C ASP A 159 -12.45 -11.84 -10.70
N ASP A 160 -11.22 -12.20 -10.34
CA ASP A 160 -10.60 -11.76 -9.09
C ASP A 160 -10.42 -10.25 -9.05
N VAL A 161 -10.00 -9.64 -10.18
CA VAL A 161 -9.87 -8.18 -10.31
C VAL A 161 -11.21 -7.50 -10.06
N ARG A 162 -12.28 -7.95 -10.73
CA ARG A 162 -13.64 -7.40 -10.57
C ARG A 162 -14.15 -7.56 -9.14
N LYS A 163 -13.98 -8.75 -8.55
CA LYS A 163 -14.38 -9.04 -7.18
C LYS A 163 -13.65 -8.13 -6.18
N TRP A 164 -12.34 -7.98 -6.35
CA TRP A 164 -11.50 -7.14 -5.49
C TRP A 164 -11.91 -5.68 -5.54
N PHE A 165 -12.02 -5.12 -6.74
CA PHE A 165 -12.45 -3.74 -6.95
C PHE A 165 -13.81 -3.49 -6.31
N ASN A 166 -14.82 -4.28 -6.68
CA ASN A 166 -16.17 -4.11 -6.19
C ASN A 166 -16.30 -4.29 -4.66
N THR A 167 -15.37 -5.05 -4.05
CA THR A 167 -15.40 -5.28 -2.60
C THR A 167 -14.73 -4.15 -1.82
N TYR A 168 -13.62 -3.61 -2.33
CA TYR A 168 -12.74 -2.78 -1.51
C TYR A 168 -12.55 -1.34 -2.00
N TYR A 169 -12.81 -1.04 -3.28
CA TYR A 169 -12.46 0.25 -3.89
C TYR A 169 -13.65 1.22 -4.02
N GLY A 170 -14.62 1.10 -3.13
CA GLY A 170 -15.73 2.04 -3.04
C GLY A 170 -15.46 3.19 -2.04
N PRO A 171 -16.19 4.31 -2.17
CA PRO A 171 -16.02 5.48 -1.30
C PRO A 171 -16.29 5.18 0.18
N ASN A 172 -17.10 4.16 0.50
CA ASN A 172 -17.35 3.72 1.87
C ASN A 172 -16.16 2.99 2.53
N ASN A 173 -15.11 2.66 1.77
CA ASN A 173 -13.87 2.03 2.24
C ASN A 173 -12.65 2.92 1.99
N ALA A 174 -12.85 4.21 1.68
CA ALA A 174 -11.78 5.14 1.34
C ALA A 174 -11.77 6.36 2.27
N VAL A 175 -10.61 6.99 2.37
CA VAL A 175 -10.43 8.31 2.99
C VAL A 175 -9.66 9.18 2.02
N ILE A 176 -10.22 10.35 1.69
CA ILE A 176 -9.52 11.38 0.94
C ILE A 176 -8.90 12.36 1.92
N VAL A 177 -7.62 12.64 1.75
CA VAL A 177 -6.89 13.65 2.51
C VAL A 177 -6.44 14.73 1.55
N LEU A 178 -6.79 15.98 1.82
CA LEU A 178 -6.34 17.18 1.11
C LEU A 178 -5.57 18.05 2.10
N ALA A 179 -4.31 18.31 1.81
CA ALA A 179 -3.46 19.11 2.68
C ALA A 179 -2.68 20.15 1.88
N GLY A 180 -2.77 21.42 2.28
CA GLY A 180 -2.09 22.53 1.62
C GLY A 180 -2.99 23.73 1.39
N ASP A 181 -2.84 24.40 0.26
CA ASP A 181 -3.56 25.63 -0.08
C ASP A 181 -5.01 25.34 -0.53
N ILE A 182 -5.81 24.90 0.41
CA ILE A 182 -7.24 24.58 0.25
C ILE A 182 -7.94 24.86 1.58
N ASN A 183 -9.18 25.32 1.52
CA ASN A 183 -10.05 25.44 2.69
C ASN A 183 -11.12 24.35 2.72
N LEU A 184 -11.72 24.15 3.90
CA LEU A 184 -12.70 23.09 4.12
C LEU A 184 -13.93 23.20 3.21
N GLU A 185 -14.43 24.42 2.95
CA GLU A 185 -15.64 24.62 2.12
C GLU A 185 -15.37 24.23 0.66
N THR A 186 -14.26 24.68 0.09
CA THR A 186 -13.82 24.30 -1.26
C THR A 186 -13.61 22.77 -1.36
N ALA A 187 -12.96 22.18 -0.34
CA ALA A 187 -12.74 20.73 -0.30
C ALA A 187 -14.05 19.94 -0.31
N LYS A 188 -15.07 20.37 0.45
CA LYS A 188 -16.40 19.73 0.45
C LYS A 188 -17.09 19.82 -0.92
N VAL A 189 -17.06 21.01 -1.53
CA VAL A 189 -17.67 21.23 -2.85
C VAL A 189 -17.02 20.33 -3.89
N LEU A 190 -15.68 20.30 -3.94
CA LEU A 190 -14.94 19.51 -4.90
C LEU A 190 -15.09 18.00 -4.65
N ALA A 191 -15.01 17.56 -3.39
CA ALA A 191 -15.24 16.16 -3.06
C ALA A 191 -16.65 15.70 -3.45
N THR A 192 -17.69 16.52 -3.21
CA THR A 192 -19.05 16.22 -3.64
C THR A 192 -19.15 16.18 -5.16
N LYS A 193 -18.52 17.12 -5.86
CA LYS A 193 -18.55 17.22 -7.34
C LYS A 193 -17.96 15.97 -8.01
N TYR A 194 -16.84 15.47 -7.50
CA TYR A 194 -16.08 14.40 -8.17
C TYR A 194 -16.39 13.00 -7.64
N PHE A 195 -16.75 12.85 -6.37
CA PHE A 195 -16.96 11.55 -5.75
C PHE A 195 -18.40 11.28 -5.30
N GLY A 196 -19.28 12.30 -5.36
CA GLY A 196 -20.58 12.23 -4.75
C GLY A 196 -21.58 11.28 -5.42
N ASP A 197 -21.40 10.99 -6.69
CA ASP A 197 -22.24 10.09 -7.50
C ASP A 197 -21.66 8.66 -7.61
N ILE A 198 -20.43 8.43 -7.11
CA ILE A 198 -19.84 7.09 -7.10
C ILE A 198 -20.61 6.22 -6.08
N PRO A 199 -21.22 5.10 -6.50
CA PRO A 199 -21.99 4.27 -5.59
C PRO A 199 -21.12 3.66 -4.50
N ALA A 200 -21.64 3.67 -3.28
CA ALA A 200 -21.02 2.95 -2.18
C ALA A 200 -20.95 1.45 -2.50
N GLY A 201 -19.77 0.87 -2.37
CA GLY A 201 -19.59 -0.58 -2.46
C GLY A 201 -20.22 -1.32 -1.26
N PRO A 202 -20.15 -2.65 -1.24
CA PRO A 202 -20.51 -3.43 -0.05
C PRO A 202 -19.60 -3.03 1.12
N THR A 203 -20.11 -3.12 2.33
CA THR A 203 -19.27 -2.93 3.53
C THR A 203 -18.27 -4.09 3.63
N PRO A 204 -16.95 -3.86 3.51
CA PRO A 204 -15.97 -4.93 3.59
C PRO A 204 -16.04 -5.64 4.95
N LEU A 205 -16.00 -6.96 4.93
CA LEU A 205 -15.97 -7.75 6.15
C LEU A 205 -14.62 -7.56 6.85
N LYS A 206 -14.64 -6.93 8.03
CA LYS A 206 -13.44 -6.80 8.86
C LYS A 206 -12.99 -8.18 9.33
N LYS A 207 -11.75 -8.55 9.02
CA LYS A 207 -11.17 -9.78 9.56
C LYS A 207 -11.11 -9.72 11.08
N LYS A 208 -11.37 -10.86 11.72
CA LYS A 208 -11.25 -10.96 13.19
C LYS A 208 -9.80 -10.67 13.60
N ARG A 209 -9.65 -9.89 14.67
CA ARG A 209 -8.35 -9.62 15.28
C ARG A 209 -7.70 -10.95 15.68
N TRP A 210 -6.52 -11.20 15.15
CA TRP A 210 -5.72 -12.37 15.47
C TRP A 210 -4.33 -11.93 15.91
N ILE A 211 -4.09 -11.92 17.22
CA ILE A 211 -2.79 -11.60 17.80
C ILE A 211 -1.96 -12.88 17.80
N ALA A 212 -0.94 -12.93 16.97
CA ALA A 212 -0.01 -14.04 16.95
C ALA A 212 0.84 -14.02 18.23
N LYS A 213 0.66 -15.03 19.06
CA LYS A 213 1.48 -15.24 20.26
C LYS A 213 2.52 -16.32 19.97
N ARG A 214 3.75 -16.04 20.34
CA ARG A 214 4.84 -16.98 20.20
C ARG A 214 5.36 -17.40 21.58
N THR A 215 5.57 -18.69 21.75
CA THR A 215 6.23 -19.28 22.91
C THR A 215 7.62 -19.77 22.49
N GLY A 216 8.64 -19.41 23.26
CA GLY A 216 10.00 -19.84 23.02
C GLY A 216 10.74 -19.13 21.88
N GLN A 217 11.97 -19.55 21.65
CA GLN A 217 12.86 -19.01 20.64
C GLN A 217 12.96 -19.97 19.44
N LYS A 218 12.91 -19.43 18.22
CA LYS A 218 13.23 -20.14 16.99
C LYS A 218 14.51 -19.54 16.41
N ARG A 219 15.46 -20.39 16.01
CA ARG A 219 16.68 -19.99 15.32
C ARG A 219 16.72 -20.66 13.97
N GLU A 220 16.96 -19.87 12.93
CA GLU A 220 17.07 -20.33 11.53
C GLU A 220 18.34 -19.79 10.92
N ILE A 221 18.94 -20.52 10.02
CA ILE A 221 20.13 -20.10 9.26
C ILE A 221 19.75 -20.14 7.79
N MET A 222 19.96 -19.03 7.10
CA MET A 222 19.82 -18.91 5.65
C MET A 222 21.17 -18.69 5.02
N TYR A 223 21.44 -19.38 3.91
CA TYR A 223 22.65 -19.20 3.12
C TYR A 223 22.32 -18.40 1.87
N ASP A 224 23.16 -17.40 1.57
CA ASP A 224 23.03 -16.56 0.40
C ASP A 224 24.41 -16.02 -0.03
N ARG A 225 24.51 -15.50 -1.25
CA ARG A 225 25.73 -14.81 -1.73
C ARG A 225 25.75 -13.39 -1.21
N VAL A 226 26.26 -13.20 -0.02
CA VAL A 226 26.25 -11.92 0.69
C VAL A 226 27.65 -11.53 1.16
N PRO A 227 27.96 -10.23 1.23
CA PRO A 227 29.28 -9.76 1.64
C PRO A 227 29.58 -10.06 3.11
N ASN A 228 28.57 -10.03 3.97
CA ASN A 228 28.72 -10.20 5.42
C ASN A 228 27.56 -11.01 6.02
N THR A 229 27.83 -11.70 7.12
CA THR A 229 26.78 -12.32 7.92
C THR A 229 25.91 -11.26 8.58
N ARG A 230 24.56 -11.42 8.49
CA ARG A 230 23.59 -10.61 9.22
C ARG A 230 22.85 -11.45 10.23
N ILE A 231 22.58 -10.85 11.38
CA ILE A 231 21.69 -11.42 12.39
C ILE A 231 20.42 -10.60 12.43
N HIS A 232 19.30 -11.25 12.14
CA HIS A 232 17.97 -10.66 12.26
C HIS A 232 17.28 -11.22 13.50
N LYS A 233 16.90 -10.34 14.42
CA LYS A 233 16.11 -10.68 15.62
C LYS A 233 14.73 -10.05 15.46
N VAL A 234 13.68 -10.87 15.52
CA VAL A 234 12.30 -10.45 15.27
C VAL A 234 11.40 -10.91 16.41
N TRP A 235 10.53 -10.04 16.85
CA TRP A 235 9.53 -10.29 17.89
C TRP A 235 8.14 -9.91 17.40
N ASN A 236 7.12 -10.65 17.86
CA ASN A 236 5.76 -10.17 17.78
C ASN A 236 5.58 -9.01 18.76
N THR A 237 4.92 -7.95 18.30
CA THR A 237 4.64 -6.75 19.07
C THR A 237 3.12 -6.57 19.20
N PRO A 238 2.65 -5.74 20.15
CA PRO A 238 1.29 -5.25 20.13
C PRO A 238 0.94 -4.54 18.82
N GLU A 239 -0.33 -4.34 18.57
CA GLU A 239 -0.81 -3.69 17.37
C GLU A 239 -0.36 -2.22 17.28
N LEU A 240 -0.18 -1.76 16.04
CA LEU A 240 0.12 -0.35 15.74
C LEU A 240 -0.98 0.55 16.31
N GLY A 241 -0.57 1.65 16.95
CA GLY A 241 -1.47 2.61 17.58
C GLY A 241 -1.93 2.24 19.01
N SER A 242 -1.53 1.06 19.53
CA SER A 242 -1.72 0.75 20.96
C SER A 242 -0.73 1.52 21.83
N LEU A 243 -1.07 1.74 23.10
CA LEU A 243 -0.17 2.40 24.05
C LEU A 243 1.14 1.62 24.24
N GLU A 244 1.05 0.30 24.28
CA GLU A 244 2.21 -0.59 24.36
C GLU A 244 3.08 -0.50 23.10
N GLY A 245 2.47 -0.32 21.91
CA GLY A 245 3.17 -0.07 20.65
C GLY A 245 3.98 1.23 20.72
N VAL A 246 3.38 2.32 21.21
CA VAL A 246 4.07 3.61 21.42
C VAL A 246 5.25 3.47 22.38
N HIS A 247 5.09 2.73 23.46
CA HIS A 247 6.20 2.47 24.39
C HIS A 247 7.35 1.70 23.72
N LEU A 248 7.02 0.72 22.86
CA LEU A 248 8.04 -0.03 22.11
C LEU A 248 8.76 0.85 21.07
N ASP A 249 8.08 1.78 20.42
CA ASP A 249 8.70 2.74 19.48
C ASP A 249 9.69 3.67 20.21
N LEU A 250 9.34 4.13 21.40
CA LEU A 250 10.26 4.90 22.26
C LEU A 250 11.47 4.06 22.67
N ILE A 251 11.27 2.82 23.09
CA ILE A 251 12.36 1.89 23.46
C ILE A 251 13.25 1.63 22.22
N ALA A 252 12.68 1.37 21.05
CA ALA A 252 13.43 1.17 19.82
C ALA A 252 14.28 2.40 19.45
N THR A 253 13.72 3.59 19.60
CA THR A 253 14.42 4.85 19.38
C THR A 253 15.59 5.03 20.36
N LEU A 254 15.41 4.78 21.65
CA LEU A 254 16.48 4.85 22.65
C LEU A 254 17.58 3.82 22.37
N LEU A 255 17.20 2.61 21.94
CA LEU A 255 18.16 1.55 21.66
C LEU A 255 18.96 1.77 20.38
N ALA A 256 18.33 2.24 19.29
CA ALA A 256 18.93 2.25 17.95
C ALA A 256 18.65 3.53 17.14
N GLY A 257 17.98 4.53 17.68
CA GLY A 257 17.60 5.77 16.99
C GLY A 257 18.74 6.80 16.93
N GLY A 258 19.67 6.63 15.98
CA GLY A 258 20.75 7.58 15.73
C GLY A 258 22.03 7.35 16.54
N LYS A 259 23.02 8.25 16.36
CA LYS A 259 24.38 8.08 16.89
C LYS A 259 24.50 8.08 18.42
N ASN A 260 23.53 8.67 19.11
CA ASN A 260 23.50 8.73 20.57
C ASN A 260 22.79 7.53 21.23
N SER A 261 22.27 6.60 20.42
CA SER A 261 21.56 5.43 20.94
C SER A 261 22.52 4.40 21.55
N TYR A 262 22.00 3.60 22.48
CA TYR A 262 22.81 2.63 23.23
C TYR A 262 23.51 1.61 22.32
N LEU A 263 22.82 1.07 21.33
CA LEU A 263 23.40 0.06 20.43
C LEU A 263 24.42 0.70 19.49
N TYR A 264 24.15 1.91 18.98
CA TYR A 264 25.12 2.59 18.12
C TYR A 264 26.44 2.83 18.86
N GLN A 265 26.39 3.38 20.09
CA GLN A 265 27.60 3.64 20.89
C GLN A 265 28.38 2.39 21.28
N LYS A 266 27.74 1.21 21.29
CA LYS A 266 28.39 -0.05 21.66
C LYS A 266 28.90 -0.87 20.49
N LEU A 267 28.30 -0.70 19.29
CA LEU A 267 28.56 -1.56 18.13
C LEU A 267 29.25 -0.83 16.99
N VAL A 268 29.22 0.50 16.97
CA VAL A 268 29.84 1.37 15.96
C VAL A 268 30.84 2.29 16.62
#